data_04393ea8c9e7ea76637ef38d4391e18b
#
_entry.id   04393ea8c9e7ea76637ef38d4391e18b
#
_cell.length_a   1.000
_cell.length_b   1.000
_cell.length_c   1.000
_cell.angle_alpha   90.00
_cell.angle_beta   90.00
_cell.angle_gamma   90.00
#
_symmetry.space_group_name_H-M   'P 1'
#
loop_
_entity.id
_entity.type
_entity.pdbx_description
1 polymer ?
#
loop_
_entity_poly.entity_id
_entity_poly.type
_entity_poly.pdbx_seq_one_letter_code
_entity_poly.pdbx_strand_id
1 'polypeptide(L)'
;MKQIRYYQIITAFCCLLLISCGIDKNLKKGEKFLSLGEYYDAADQFKQAYTKTPPKERENRGKLALKMARCYNKINSTPKAVNAYRNAIRYNQASLDDRLAYARLLLKNGEYKQAEKEFKILVDSMPDNILAQNGFKSAQMAPGWKKAGSRYQVKKMDVFTSRRADYSPMLLGDEYEQIYFTSTRNDAQGDELSGITGTKAGDIFYSEKDDKGKWSRPEAIATGLNTDYDEGACCFTPDGKEMYLTQCVTDPASPRLAQIVTASRSDTAWGKVQKLEITQDTLSTYAHPAISPDGEWLYFVSDMPGGMGGYDIWRVRITPSGLGGVENLGSPINTPGDEMFPTFRPNGDLYFSSNGHIGMGGLDIYIARIDEKTQQYKIEHPGYPLNSEADDFGMTFEGPHNRGFFSSNRKDGRGYDHIYSFNNPEIVTTMKGWVYEKDGYELPAAQVMVVGNDGTYRKLPVKSDGSFTLLIHPEVDYLVMASCKGFLNHKEELRIDSAKESKEYVLQFPLA
;
A
#
# COMPACT_ATOMS: atom_id res chain seq x y z
N MET A 1 -55.34 13.41 42.11
CA MET A 1 -54.25 12.39 41.94
C MET A 1 -54.46 11.42 40.79
N LYS A 2 -55.65 10.88 40.52
CA LYS A 2 -55.90 9.95 39.38
C LYS A 2 -55.73 10.61 38.00
N GLN A 3 -56.19 11.83 37.79
CA GLN A 3 -56.05 12.57 36.51
C GLN A 3 -54.59 12.91 36.17
N ILE A 4 -53.75 13.28 37.13
CA ILE A 4 -52.35 13.63 36.91
C ILE A 4 -51.56 12.35 36.50
N ARG A 5 -51.85 11.18 37.07
CA ARG A 5 -51.28 9.90 36.63
C ARG A 5 -51.71 9.51 35.22
N TYR A 6 -52.93 9.80 34.81
CA TYR A 6 -53.41 9.54 33.44
C TYR A 6 -52.70 10.40 32.38
N TYR A 7 -52.51 11.69 32.67
CA TYR A 7 -51.72 12.60 31.77
C TYR A 7 -50.25 12.18 31.70
N GLN A 8 -49.65 11.73 32.80
CA GLN A 8 -48.26 11.25 32.80
C GLN A 8 -48.10 9.93 31.99
N ILE A 9 -49.09 9.05 32.04
CA ILE A 9 -49.09 7.82 31.24
C ILE A 9 -49.29 8.12 29.75
N ILE A 10 -50.20 9.02 29.39
CA ILE A 10 -50.46 9.42 28.01
C ILE A 10 -49.23 10.16 27.45
N THR A 11 -48.59 11.05 28.19
CA THR A 11 -47.37 11.73 27.77
C THR A 11 -46.20 10.77 27.56
N ALA A 12 -46.02 9.80 28.46
CA ALA A 12 -45.03 8.77 28.35
C ALA A 12 -45.28 7.83 27.14
N PHE A 13 -46.53 7.51 26.84
CA PHE A 13 -46.93 6.70 25.69
C PHE A 13 -46.78 7.44 24.38
N CYS A 14 -47.11 8.74 24.31
CA CYS A 14 -46.83 9.58 23.15
C CYS A 14 -45.33 9.75 22.90
N CYS A 15 -44.52 9.95 23.95
CA CYS A 15 -43.06 10.01 23.83
C CYS A 15 -42.47 8.69 23.31
N LEU A 16 -42.99 7.54 23.74
CA LEU A 16 -42.55 6.20 23.26
C LEU A 16 -42.91 6.01 21.79
N LEU A 17 -44.09 6.44 21.33
CA LEU A 17 -44.51 6.37 19.93
C LEU A 17 -43.66 7.27 19.03
N LEU A 18 -43.34 8.50 19.48
CA LEU A 18 -42.49 9.42 18.75
C LEU A 18 -41.03 8.90 18.63
N ILE A 19 -40.52 8.25 19.65
CA ILE A 19 -39.18 7.64 19.64
C ILE A 19 -39.16 6.47 18.65
N SER A 20 -40.16 5.58 18.68
CA SER A 20 -40.26 4.43 17.74
C SER A 20 -40.35 4.91 16.30
N CYS A 21 -41.20 5.91 16.02
CA CYS A 21 -41.32 6.48 14.67
C CYS A 21 -40.00 7.11 14.17
N GLY A 22 -39.22 7.71 15.07
CA GLY A 22 -37.91 8.29 14.74
C GLY A 22 -36.83 7.24 14.48
N ILE A 23 -36.86 6.07 15.16
CA ILE A 23 -35.96 4.97 14.92
C ILE A 23 -36.25 4.34 13.55
N ASP A 24 -37.50 4.01 13.26
CA ASP A 24 -37.93 3.41 11.98
C ASP A 24 -37.62 4.33 10.79
N LYS A 25 -37.80 5.64 10.93
CA LYS A 25 -37.43 6.61 9.89
C LYS A 25 -35.95 6.60 9.58
N ASN A 26 -35.10 6.64 10.61
CA ASN A 26 -33.64 6.63 10.42
C ASN A 26 -33.17 5.29 9.87
N LEU A 27 -33.74 4.16 10.33
CA LEU A 27 -33.45 2.84 9.80
C LEU A 27 -33.74 2.75 8.30
N LYS A 28 -34.97 3.12 7.87
CA LYS A 28 -35.36 3.11 6.45
C LYS A 28 -34.46 4.01 5.59
N LYS A 29 -34.10 5.18 6.12
CA LYS A 29 -33.20 6.11 5.42
C LYS A 29 -31.79 5.53 5.28
N GLY A 30 -31.27 4.91 6.36
CA GLY A 30 -29.99 4.22 6.32
C GLY A 30 -29.94 3.06 5.35
N GLU A 31 -31.02 2.23 5.28
CA GLU A 31 -31.14 1.15 4.29
C GLU A 31 -31.14 1.67 2.85
N LYS A 32 -31.83 2.79 2.59
CA LYS A 32 -31.82 3.42 1.27
C LYS A 32 -30.40 3.86 0.89
N PHE A 33 -29.68 4.56 1.76
CA PHE A 33 -28.31 4.97 1.50
C PHE A 33 -27.39 3.75 1.29
N LEU A 34 -27.54 2.71 2.12
CA LEU A 34 -26.77 1.47 1.98
C LEU A 34 -26.99 0.80 0.62
N SER A 35 -28.23 0.77 0.11
CA SER A 35 -28.57 0.20 -1.20
C SER A 35 -27.94 0.98 -2.37
N LEU A 36 -27.62 2.26 -2.17
CA LEU A 36 -26.94 3.11 -3.14
C LEU A 36 -25.40 3.10 -2.97
N GLY A 37 -24.87 2.37 -1.95
CA GLY A 37 -23.45 2.39 -1.63
C GLY A 37 -22.98 3.65 -0.89
N GLU A 38 -23.89 4.48 -0.43
CA GLU A 38 -23.59 5.69 0.35
C GLU A 38 -23.31 5.34 1.81
N TYR A 39 -22.17 4.72 2.04
CA TYR A 39 -21.82 4.09 3.32
C TYR A 39 -21.66 5.09 4.47
N TYR A 40 -21.15 6.29 4.20
CA TYR A 40 -21.00 7.35 5.22
C TYR A 40 -22.37 7.82 5.72
N ASP A 41 -23.27 8.14 4.79
CA ASP A 41 -24.62 8.59 5.12
C ASP A 41 -25.45 7.48 5.77
N ALA A 42 -25.28 6.24 5.29
CA ALA A 42 -25.92 5.08 5.91
C ALA A 42 -25.44 4.90 7.36
N ALA A 43 -24.13 4.99 7.62
CA ALA A 43 -23.56 4.86 8.96
C ALA A 43 -24.11 5.93 9.92
N ASP A 44 -24.26 7.19 9.44
CA ASP A 44 -24.81 8.27 10.25
C ASP A 44 -26.29 8.00 10.63
N GLN A 45 -27.10 7.55 9.69
CA GLN A 45 -28.49 7.21 9.96
C GLN A 45 -28.63 6.02 10.92
N PHE A 46 -27.83 4.98 10.74
CA PHE A 46 -27.82 3.83 11.67
C PHE A 46 -27.32 4.24 13.06
N LYS A 47 -26.33 5.13 13.16
CA LYS A 47 -25.86 5.69 14.43
C LYS A 47 -26.96 6.49 15.14
N GLN A 48 -27.72 7.31 14.42
CA GLN A 48 -28.86 8.04 14.98
C GLN A 48 -29.95 7.07 15.48
N ALA A 49 -30.26 6.00 14.73
CA ALA A 49 -31.19 4.96 15.17
C ALA A 49 -30.66 4.24 16.43
N TYR A 50 -29.38 3.85 16.43
CA TYR A 50 -28.73 3.18 17.57
C TYR A 50 -28.78 4.03 18.85
N THR A 51 -28.54 5.33 18.75
CA THR A 51 -28.57 6.25 19.90
C THR A 51 -30.00 6.39 20.48
N LYS A 52 -31.01 6.36 19.64
CA LYS A 52 -32.42 6.43 20.05
C LYS A 52 -32.95 5.10 20.60
N THR A 53 -32.33 3.96 20.27
CA THR A 53 -32.76 2.64 20.71
C THR A 53 -32.42 2.43 22.19
N PRO A 54 -33.40 2.11 23.03
CA PRO A 54 -33.21 1.91 24.47
C PRO A 54 -32.15 0.83 24.78
N PRO A 55 -31.31 1.00 25.83
CA PRO A 55 -30.29 0.03 26.21
C PRO A 55 -30.81 -1.40 26.51
N LYS A 56 -32.06 -1.52 26.93
CA LYS A 56 -32.73 -2.81 27.18
C LYS A 56 -33.00 -3.60 25.90
N GLU A 57 -33.12 -2.96 24.77
CA GLU A 57 -33.35 -3.57 23.46
C GLU A 57 -32.03 -4.06 22.83
N ARG A 58 -31.41 -5.03 23.51
CA ARG A 58 -30.06 -5.50 23.15
C ARG A 58 -29.96 -6.05 21.73
N GLU A 59 -31.00 -6.80 21.28
CA GLU A 59 -31.04 -7.37 19.94
C GLU A 59 -31.06 -6.27 18.86
N ASN A 60 -31.99 -5.29 18.99
CA ASN A 60 -32.09 -4.16 18.04
C ASN A 60 -30.81 -3.34 18.03
N ARG A 61 -30.24 -3.05 19.19
CA ARG A 61 -28.95 -2.36 19.29
C ARG A 61 -27.83 -3.15 18.61
N GLY A 62 -27.80 -4.47 18.75
CA GLY A 62 -26.83 -5.35 18.11
C GLY A 62 -26.94 -5.31 16.58
N LYS A 63 -28.17 -5.42 16.05
CA LYS A 63 -28.44 -5.31 14.60
C LYS A 63 -27.98 -3.97 14.02
N LEU A 64 -28.28 -2.86 14.70
CA LEU A 64 -27.85 -1.53 14.30
C LEU A 64 -26.34 -1.36 14.40
N ALA A 65 -25.70 -1.86 15.46
CA ALA A 65 -24.26 -1.87 15.60
C ALA A 65 -23.57 -2.63 14.46
N LEU A 66 -24.14 -3.76 14.03
CA LEU A 66 -23.62 -4.54 12.92
C LEU A 66 -23.68 -3.76 11.58
N LYS A 67 -24.84 -3.10 11.31
CA LYS A 67 -24.98 -2.26 10.12
C LYS A 67 -23.97 -1.09 10.12
N MET A 68 -23.82 -0.41 11.26
CA MET A 68 -22.80 0.62 11.44
C MET A 68 -21.39 0.07 11.19
N ALA A 69 -21.07 -1.10 11.75
CA ALA A 69 -19.75 -1.72 11.63
C ALA A 69 -19.38 -1.99 10.18
N ARG A 70 -20.32 -2.58 9.42
CA ARG A 70 -20.12 -2.86 7.98
C ARG A 70 -19.92 -1.56 7.17
N CYS A 71 -20.69 -0.52 7.45
CA CYS A 71 -20.51 0.78 6.79
C CYS A 71 -19.16 1.43 7.15
N TYR A 72 -18.79 1.48 8.44
CA TYR A 72 -17.51 2.03 8.88
C TYR A 72 -16.31 1.26 8.32
N ASN A 73 -16.45 -0.07 8.15
CA ASN A 73 -15.42 -0.87 7.49
C ASN A 73 -15.24 -0.47 6.02
N LYS A 74 -16.34 -0.27 5.29
CA LYS A 74 -16.30 0.15 3.87
C LYS A 74 -15.68 1.53 3.65
N ILE A 75 -15.80 2.45 4.60
CA ILE A 75 -15.22 3.80 4.53
C ILE A 75 -13.89 3.93 5.28
N ASN A 76 -13.27 2.82 5.59
CA ASN A 76 -11.95 2.78 6.23
C ASN A 76 -11.86 3.47 7.61
N SER A 77 -12.98 3.59 8.31
CA SER A 77 -13.04 4.18 9.65
C SER A 77 -12.79 3.11 10.72
N THR A 78 -11.56 2.58 10.74
CA THR A 78 -11.15 1.39 11.50
C THR A 78 -11.53 1.44 13.00
N PRO A 79 -11.23 2.49 13.78
CA PRO A 79 -11.60 2.50 15.20
C PRO A 79 -13.11 2.46 15.44
N LYS A 80 -13.90 3.13 14.58
CA LYS A 80 -15.37 3.10 14.68
C LYS A 80 -15.94 1.74 14.30
N ALA A 81 -15.39 1.10 13.25
CA ALA A 81 -15.76 -0.23 12.83
C ALA A 81 -15.48 -1.26 13.93
N VAL A 82 -14.27 -1.26 14.50
CA VAL A 82 -13.88 -2.15 15.63
C VAL A 82 -14.86 -2.01 16.79
N ASN A 83 -15.17 -0.79 17.22
CA ASN A 83 -16.10 -0.58 18.33
C ASN A 83 -17.53 -1.05 18.02
N ALA A 84 -18.00 -0.82 16.80
CA ALA A 84 -19.32 -1.24 16.37
C ALA A 84 -19.43 -2.77 16.25
N TYR A 85 -18.45 -3.45 15.66
CA TYR A 85 -18.38 -4.92 15.63
C TYR A 85 -18.31 -5.52 17.03
N ARG A 86 -17.52 -4.96 17.94
CA ARG A 86 -17.42 -5.41 19.34
C ARG A 86 -18.79 -5.39 20.03
N ASN A 87 -19.61 -4.36 19.75
CA ASN A 87 -20.98 -4.29 20.27
C ASN A 87 -21.91 -5.31 19.59
N ALA A 88 -21.83 -5.50 18.27
CA ALA A 88 -22.62 -6.50 17.55
C ALA A 88 -22.32 -7.93 18.05
N ILE A 89 -21.04 -8.27 18.26
CA ILE A 89 -20.59 -9.56 18.82
C ILE A 89 -21.11 -9.74 20.25
N ARG A 90 -21.00 -8.70 21.10
CA ARG A 90 -21.53 -8.74 22.48
C ARG A 90 -23.01 -9.05 22.53
N TYR A 91 -23.78 -8.63 21.54
CA TYR A 91 -25.21 -8.85 21.45
C TYR A 91 -25.60 -10.06 20.58
N ASN A 92 -24.63 -10.91 20.22
CA ASN A 92 -24.81 -12.12 19.41
C ASN A 92 -25.48 -11.87 18.04
N GLN A 93 -25.14 -10.75 17.38
CA GLN A 93 -25.71 -10.39 16.07
C GLN A 93 -24.71 -10.57 14.92
N ALA A 94 -23.47 -10.91 15.19
CA ALA A 94 -22.42 -11.07 14.18
C ALA A 94 -22.31 -12.53 13.70
N SER A 95 -22.25 -12.74 12.39
CA SER A 95 -21.92 -14.03 11.75
C SER A 95 -20.44 -14.34 11.88
N LEU A 96 -20.00 -15.51 11.39
CA LEU A 96 -18.57 -15.84 11.30
C LEU A 96 -17.84 -14.91 10.32
N ASP A 97 -18.47 -14.52 9.20
CA ASP A 97 -17.89 -13.57 8.26
C ASP A 97 -17.73 -12.16 8.86
N ASP A 98 -18.72 -11.72 9.66
CA ASP A 98 -18.62 -10.47 10.42
C ASP A 98 -17.51 -10.53 11.46
N ARG A 99 -17.33 -11.69 12.10
CA ARG A 99 -16.25 -11.92 13.05
C ARG A 99 -14.88 -11.96 12.34
N LEU A 100 -14.81 -12.49 11.12
CA LEU A 100 -13.61 -12.43 10.27
C LEU A 100 -13.27 -10.98 9.93
N ALA A 101 -14.25 -10.19 9.50
CA ALA A 101 -14.05 -8.76 9.25
C ALA A 101 -13.57 -8.02 10.50
N TYR A 102 -14.14 -8.33 11.67
CA TYR A 102 -13.71 -7.77 12.95
C TYR A 102 -12.27 -8.15 13.30
N ALA A 103 -11.89 -9.41 13.14
CA ALA A 103 -10.53 -9.88 13.43
C ALA A 103 -9.49 -9.20 12.53
N ARG A 104 -9.80 -9.02 11.24
CA ARG A 104 -8.96 -8.28 10.28
C ARG A 104 -8.82 -6.80 10.67
N LEU A 105 -9.90 -6.16 11.11
CA LEU A 105 -9.86 -4.79 11.62
C LEU A 105 -9.06 -4.64 12.91
N LEU A 106 -9.03 -5.67 13.77
CA LEU A 106 -8.16 -5.67 14.93
C LEU A 106 -6.68 -5.70 14.56
N LEU A 107 -6.29 -6.48 13.52
CA LEU A 107 -4.92 -6.42 12.95
C LEU A 107 -4.60 -5.00 12.49
N LYS A 108 -5.47 -4.43 11.67
CA LYS A 108 -5.33 -3.08 11.13
C LYS A 108 -5.29 -1.99 12.20
N ASN A 109 -5.91 -2.23 13.36
CA ASN A 109 -5.87 -1.32 14.51
C ASN A 109 -4.67 -1.59 15.44
N GLY A 110 -3.81 -2.56 15.12
CA GLY A 110 -2.65 -2.94 15.93
C GLY A 110 -2.99 -3.72 17.21
N GLU A 111 -4.22 -4.20 17.34
CA GLU A 111 -4.69 -4.99 18.48
C GLU A 111 -4.35 -6.49 18.31
N TYR A 112 -3.08 -6.82 18.04
CA TYR A 112 -2.62 -8.15 17.64
C TYR A 112 -3.03 -9.28 18.60
N LYS A 113 -2.93 -9.06 19.91
CA LYS A 113 -3.32 -10.06 20.90
C LYS A 113 -4.82 -10.39 20.86
N GLN A 114 -5.66 -9.40 20.61
CA GLN A 114 -7.10 -9.61 20.47
C GLN A 114 -7.42 -10.22 19.11
N ALA A 115 -6.74 -9.79 18.05
CA ALA A 115 -6.86 -10.37 16.72
C ALA A 115 -6.51 -11.87 16.73
N GLU A 116 -5.42 -12.27 17.37
CA GLU A 116 -5.01 -13.67 17.52
C GLU A 116 -6.12 -14.53 18.16
N LYS A 117 -6.77 -14.03 19.23
CA LYS A 117 -7.88 -14.75 19.88
C LYS A 117 -9.08 -14.92 18.95
N GLU A 118 -9.47 -13.88 18.23
CA GLU A 118 -10.59 -13.93 17.30
C GLU A 118 -10.29 -14.86 16.12
N PHE A 119 -9.09 -14.77 15.54
CA PHE A 119 -8.65 -15.65 14.46
C PHE A 119 -8.55 -17.11 14.91
N LYS A 120 -8.13 -17.39 16.13
CA LYS A 120 -8.13 -18.75 16.69
C LYS A 120 -9.53 -19.37 16.64
N ILE A 121 -10.55 -18.62 17.08
CA ILE A 121 -11.95 -19.06 17.02
C ILE A 121 -12.37 -19.35 15.56
N LEU A 122 -11.94 -18.48 14.62
CA LEU A 122 -12.29 -18.61 13.21
C LEU A 122 -11.60 -19.81 12.55
N VAL A 123 -10.32 -20.04 12.82
CA VAL A 123 -9.59 -21.21 12.32
C VAL A 123 -10.19 -22.51 12.86
N ASP A 124 -10.61 -22.54 14.14
CA ASP A 124 -11.27 -23.71 14.72
C ASP A 124 -12.67 -23.94 14.11
N SER A 125 -13.38 -22.88 13.71
CA SER A 125 -14.74 -22.95 13.14
C SER A 125 -14.78 -23.09 11.62
N MET A 126 -13.76 -22.58 10.94
CA MET A 126 -13.62 -22.53 9.47
C MET A 126 -12.17 -22.91 9.07
N PRO A 127 -11.76 -24.17 9.25
CA PRO A 127 -10.35 -24.57 9.09
C PRO A 127 -9.80 -24.36 7.67
N ASP A 128 -10.66 -24.40 6.65
CA ASP A 128 -10.27 -24.21 5.26
C ASP A 128 -10.28 -22.74 4.79
N ASN A 129 -10.65 -21.81 5.68
CA ASN A 129 -10.68 -20.39 5.34
C ASN A 129 -9.27 -19.78 5.35
N ILE A 130 -8.72 -19.53 4.16
CA ILE A 130 -7.36 -19.02 3.97
C ILE A 130 -7.17 -17.65 4.65
N LEU A 131 -8.16 -16.76 4.62
CA LEU A 131 -8.06 -15.44 5.27
C LEU A 131 -7.99 -15.57 6.80
N ALA A 132 -8.71 -16.53 7.39
CA ALA A 132 -8.62 -16.81 8.81
C ALA A 132 -7.26 -17.39 9.19
N GLN A 133 -6.73 -18.33 8.39
CA GLN A 133 -5.40 -18.92 8.59
C GLN A 133 -4.29 -17.89 8.47
N ASN A 134 -4.31 -17.07 7.39
CA ASN A 134 -3.32 -16.04 7.17
C ASN A 134 -3.40 -14.94 8.23
N GLY A 135 -4.59 -14.52 8.61
CA GLY A 135 -4.80 -13.55 9.68
C GLY A 135 -4.31 -14.04 11.04
N PHE A 136 -4.49 -15.33 11.36
CA PHE A 136 -3.94 -15.92 12.58
C PHE A 136 -2.41 -15.87 12.61
N LYS A 137 -1.75 -16.27 11.50
CA LYS A 137 -0.30 -16.18 11.35
C LYS A 137 0.18 -14.72 11.41
N SER A 138 -0.53 -13.80 10.77
CA SER A 138 -0.25 -12.35 10.80
C SER A 138 -0.24 -11.82 12.23
N ALA A 139 -1.27 -12.15 13.03
CA ALA A 139 -1.38 -11.71 14.41
C ALA A 139 -0.20 -12.19 15.28
N GLN A 140 0.34 -13.36 15.00
CA GLN A 140 1.51 -13.93 15.68
C GLN A 140 2.82 -13.32 15.21
N MET A 141 2.98 -13.08 13.91
CA MET A 141 4.25 -12.66 13.31
C MET A 141 4.48 -11.14 13.34
N ALA A 142 3.44 -10.34 13.18
CA ALA A 142 3.54 -8.88 13.05
C ALA A 142 4.26 -8.18 14.22
N PRO A 143 4.04 -8.54 15.50
CA PRO A 143 4.81 -7.97 16.61
C PRO A 143 6.32 -8.21 16.51
N GLY A 144 6.70 -9.40 16.01
CA GLY A 144 8.09 -9.76 15.77
C GLY A 144 8.72 -8.91 14.66
N TRP A 145 8.04 -8.75 13.54
CA TRP A 145 8.48 -7.89 12.43
C TRP A 145 8.62 -6.43 12.86
N LYS A 146 7.67 -5.92 13.62
CA LYS A 146 7.72 -4.55 14.15
C LYS A 146 8.93 -4.33 15.08
N LYS A 147 9.28 -5.34 15.87
CA LYS A 147 10.45 -5.31 16.75
C LYS A 147 11.77 -5.44 16.00
N ALA A 148 11.82 -6.35 15.01
CA ALA A 148 13.04 -6.59 14.23
C ALA A 148 13.38 -5.39 13.33
N GLY A 149 12.37 -4.78 12.74
CA GLY A 149 12.54 -3.74 11.73
C GLY A 149 13.16 -4.27 10.44
N SER A 150 13.27 -3.39 9.46
CA SER A 150 14.03 -3.60 8.22
C SER A 150 14.89 -2.38 7.94
N ARG A 151 15.60 -2.37 6.81
CA ARG A 151 16.46 -1.25 6.42
C ARG A 151 15.70 -0.06 5.86
N TYR A 152 14.41 -0.22 5.56
CA TYR A 152 13.59 0.89 5.07
C TYR A 152 13.58 2.06 6.04
N GLN A 153 13.80 3.24 5.51
CA GLN A 153 13.66 4.52 6.19
C GLN A 153 12.41 5.18 5.64
N VAL A 154 11.44 5.47 6.50
CA VAL A 154 10.12 5.98 6.11
C VAL A 154 9.87 7.31 6.78
N LYS A 155 9.46 8.33 6.00
CA LYS A 155 9.18 9.67 6.49
C LYS A 155 7.92 10.24 5.85
N LYS A 156 7.02 10.82 6.64
CA LYS A 156 5.85 11.54 6.15
C LYS A 156 6.29 12.79 5.37
N MET A 157 5.64 13.03 4.24
CA MET A 157 5.93 14.17 3.37
C MET A 157 5.00 15.33 3.69
N ASP A 158 5.44 16.23 4.57
CA ASP A 158 4.62 17.37 5.03
C ASP A 158 4.24 18.32 3.89
N VAL A 159 5.07 18.45 2.86
CA VAL A 159 4.82 19.30 1.69
C VAL A 159 3.60 18.84 0.90
N PHE A 160 3.33 17.53 0.86
CA PHE A 160 2.17 16.94 0.17
C PHE A 160 0.95 16.79 1.09
N THR A 161 1.16 16.86 2.42
CA THR A 161 0.12 16.58 3.40
C THR A 161 -0.89 17.73 3.50
N SER A 162 -2.17 17.39 3.34
CA SER A 162 -3.30 18.26 3.63
C SER A 162 -4.01 17.89 4.94
N ARG A 163 -5.12 18.56 5.25
CA ARG A 163 -6.01 18.18 6.36
C ARG A 163 -6.95 17.02 6.00
N ARG A 164 -6.91 16.56 4.77
CA ARG A 164 -7.72 15.49 4.18
C ARG A 164 -6.81 14.37 3.69
N ALA A 165 -7.33 13.47 2.86
CA ALA A 165 -6.55 12.39 2.29
C ALA A 165 -5.69 12.88 1.10
N ASP A 166 -4.46 12.38 1.04
CA ASP A 166 -3.49 12.58 -0.04
C ASP A 166 -2.81 11.23 -0.30
N TYR A 167 -3.01 10.61 -1.47
CA TYR A 167 -2.61 9.22 -1.70
C TYR A 167 -2.31 8.88 -3.17
N SER A 168 -1.83 7.67 -3.43
CA SER A 168 -1.45 7.13 -4.73
C SER A 168 -0.48 8.01 -5.51
N PRO A 169 0.71 8.31 -4.94
CA PRO A 169 1.71 9.10 -5.64
C PRO A 169 2.26 8.35 -6.84
N MET A 170 2.51 9.07 -7.95
CA MET A 170 3.16 8.56 -9.14
C MET A 170 4.15 9.60 -9.68
N LEU A 171 5.39 9.17 -9.85
CA LEU A 171 6.47 10.01 -10.39
C LEU A 171 6.45 10.03 -11.92
N LEU A 172 6.80 11.17 -12.49
CA LEU A 172 6.98 11.40 -13.93
C LEU A 172 8.18 12.33 -14.15
N GLY A 173 8.78 12.24 -15.35
CA GLY A 173 9.90 13.04 -15.78
C GLY A 173 11.20 12.24 -15.81
N ASP A 174 12.17 12.72 -16.59
CA ASP A 174 13.47 12.05 -16.81
C ASP A 174 14.30 11.97 -15.52
N GLU A 175 14.20 13.00 -14.68
CA GLU A 175 14.85 13.09 -13.37
C GLU A 175 13.87 12.87 -12.20
N TYR A 176 12.67 12.34 -12.48
CA TYR A 176 11.60 12.14 -11.49
C TYR A 176 11.24 13.42 -10.75
N GLU A 177 11.21 14.52 -11.47
CA GLU A 177 10.99 15.87 -10.95
C GLU A 177 9.52 16.22 -10.77
N GLN A 178 8.60 15.43 -11.34
CA GLN A 178 7.16 15.63 -11.21
C GLN A 178 6.54 14.49 -10.40
N ILE A 179 5.64 14.83 -9.50
CA ILE A 179 4.83 13.86 -8.74
C ILE A 179 3.35 14.20 -8.89
N TYR A 180 2.56 13.21 -9.26
CA TYR A 180 1.11 13.25 -9.37
C TYR A 180 0.51 12.41 -8.25
N PHE A 181 -0.61 12.84 -7.67
CA PHE A 181 -1.27 12.07 -6.61
C PHE A 181 -2.73 12.51 -6.48
N THR A 182 -3.54 11.65 -5.89
CA THR A 182 -4.95 11.94 -5.57
C THR A 182 -5.05 12.72 -4.27
N SER A 183 -5.91 13.72 -4.23
CA SER A 183 -6.18 14.46 -2.99
C SER A 183 -7.65 14.87 -2.88
N THR A 184 -8.19 14.74 -1.66
CA THR A 184 -9.54 15.22 -1.29
C THR A 184 -9.48 16.54 -0.51
N ARG A 185 -8.39 17.32 -0.67
CA ARG A 185 -8.19 18.62 0.00
C ARG A 185 -9.24 19.64 -0.39
N ASN A 186 -9.32 20.73 0.34
CA ASN A 186 -10.35 21.74 0.11
C ASN A 186 -10.28 22.38 -1.29
N ASP A 187 -9.10 22.41 -1.90
CA ASP A 187 -8.88 22.96 -3.24
C ASP A 187 -9.32 21.99 -4.37
N ALA A 188 -9.74 20.75 -4.04
CA ALA A 188 -10.38 19.82 -5.00
C ALA A 188 -11.73 20.34 -5.47
N GLN A 189 -12.15 19.91 -6.66
CA GLN A 189 -13.42 20.39 -7.27
C GLN A 189 -14.66 19.96 -6.46
N GLY A 190 -15.75 20.69 -6.67
CA GLY A 190 -17.02 20.45 -5.99
C GLY A 190 -17.01 20.87 -4.51
N ASP A 191 -18.18 21.24 -3.99
CA ASP A 191 -18.36 21.63 -2.58
C ASP A 191 -19.09 20.56 -1.75
N GLU A 192 -19.73 19.60 -2.43
CA GLU A 192 -20.51 18.55 -1.77
C GLU A 192 -19.61 17.43 -1.24
N LEU A 193 -19.98 16.90 -0.08
CA LEU A 193 -19.33 15.73 0.48
C LEU A 193 -19.95 14.46 -0.10
N SER A 194 -19.10 13.53 -0.48
CA SER A 194 -19.53 12.21 -0.95
C SER A 194 -20.32 11.47 0.14
N GLY A 195 -21.50 10.98 -0.19
CA GLY A 195 -22.27 10.10 0.69
C GLY A 195 -21.57 8.76 0.94
N ILE A 196 -20.61 8.39 0.09
CA ILE A 196 -19.80 7.17 0.27
C ILE A 196 -18.77 7.36 1.39
N THR A 197 -17.94 8.41 1.30
CA THR A 197 -16.75 8.59 2.15
C THR A 197 -16.92 9.68 3.22
N GLY A 198 -17.83 10.62 3.02
CA GLY A 198 -17.97 11.84 3.83
C GLY A 198 -16.85 12.86 3.58
N THR A 199 -16.09 12.71 2.49
CA THR A 199 -15.07 13.67 2.03
C THR A 199 -15.46 14.28 0.70
N LYS A 200 -14.77 15.31 0.25
CA LYS A 200 -14.91 15.81 -1.13
C LYS A 200 -14.45 14.73 -2.12
N ALA A 201 -14.85 14.85 -3.37
CA ALA A 201 -14.31 14.06 -4.47
C ALA A 201 -12.79 14.20 -4.52
N GLY A 202 -12.11 13.15 -4.95
CA GLY A 202 -10.67 13.15 -5.16
C GLY A 202 -10.33 13.73 -6.52
N ASP A 203 -9.36 14.65 -6.55
CA ASP A 203 -8.77 15.20 -7.77
C ASP A 203 -7.31 14.80 -7.90
N ILE A 204 -6.79 14.83 -9.12
CA ILE A 204 -5.34 14.70 -9.37
C ILE A 204 -4.67 16.04 -9.13
N PHE A 205 -3.71 16.01 -8.21
CA PHE A 205 -2.80 17.11 -7.90
C PHE A 205 -1.40 16.77 -8.39
N TYR A 206 -0.61 17.79 -8.64
CA TYR A 206 0.81 17.62 -8.99
C TYR A 206 1.70 18.60 -8.21
N SER A 207 2.97 18.26 -8.13
CA SER A 207 4.04 19.09 -7.59
C SER A 207 5.32 18.83 -8.40
N GLU A 208 6.17 19.84 -8.48
CA GLU A 208 7.44 19.77 -9.21
C GLU A 208 8.61 20.09 -8.28
N LYS A 209 9.77 19.49 -8.55
CA LYS A 209 11.04 19.86 -7.91
C LYS A 209 11.61 21.10 -8.58
N ASP A 210 12.11 22.04 -7.77
CA ASP A 210 12.96 23.12 -8.27
C ASP A 210 14.40 22.62 -8.55
N ASP A 211 15.25 23.49 -9.10
CA ASP A 211 16.66 23.20 -9.41
C ASP A 211 17.49 22.75 -8.18
N LYS A 212 16.96 22.94 -6.98
CA LYS A 212 17.57 22.50 -5.71
C LYS A 212 16.98 21.17 -5.20
N GLY A 213 16.09 20.55 -5.98
CA GLY A 213 15.42 19.32 -5.63
C GLY A 213 14.31 19.46 -4.57
N LYS A 214 13.83 20.67 -4.31
CA LYS A 214 12.77 20.95 -3.36
C LYS A 214 11.41 20.92 -4.06
N TRP A 215 10.47 20.17 -3.52
CA TRP A 215 9.10 20.07 -4.00
C TRP A 215 8.32 21.38 -3.82
N SER A 216 7.60 21.80 -4.84
CA SER A 216 6.66 22.91 -4.79
C SER A 216 5.42 22.56 -3.95
N ARG A 217 4.61 23.58 -3.64
CA ARG A 217 3.27 23.35 -3.10
C ARG A 217 2.42 22.64 -4.17
N PRO A 218 1.69 21.56 -3.81
CA PRO A 218 0.83 20.88 -4.77
C PRO A 218 -0.30 21.76 -5.30
N GLU A 219 -0.58 21.61 -6.60
CA GLU A 219 -1.64 22.32 -7.31
C GLU A 219 -2.56 21.32 -8.02
N ALA A 220 -3.87 21.62 -8.08
CA ALA A 220 -4.80 20.85 -8.88
C ALA A 220 -4.50 21.02 -10.37
N ILE A 221 -4.64 19.96 -11.15
CA ILE A 221 -4.46 20.05 -12.60
C ILE A 221 -5.65 20.83 -13.19
N ALA A 222 -5.34 21.95 -13.83
CA ALA A 222 -6.34 22.90 -14.37
C ALA A 222 -6.98 22.45 -15.70
N THR A 223 -6.52 21.34 -16.29
CA THR A 223 -7.01 20.81 -17.57
C THR A 223 -8.08 19.73 -17.31
N GLY A 224 -8.78 19.27 -18.35
CA GLY A 224 -9.89 18.32 -18.24
C GLY A 224 -9.58 16.91 -17.70
N LEU A 225 -8.53 16.75 -16.90
CA LEU A 225 -8.27 15.53 -16.12
C LEU A 225 -9.22 15.43 -14.93
N ASN A 226 -9.32 16.51 -14.16
CA ASN A 226 -10.24 16.58 -13.04
C ASN A 226 -11.63 16.94 -13.55
N THR A 227 -12.64 16.23 -13.09
CA THR A 227 -14.04 16.36 -13.50
C THR A 227 -14.94 16.51 -12.27
N ASP A 228 -16.26 16.42 -12.44
CA ASP A 228 -17.22 16.39 -11.32
C ASP A 228 -17.24 15.02 -10.59
N TYR A 229 -16.40 14.08 -11.00
CA TYR A 229 -16.27 12.73 -10.44
C TYR A 229 -15.04 12.62 -9.53
N ASP A 230 -14.87 11.46 -8.89
CA ASP A 230 -13.65 11.12 -8.17
C ASP A 230 -12.58 10.63 -9.17
N GLU A 231 -11.47 11.31 -9.27
CA GLU A 231 -10.27 10.87 -9.99
C GLU A 231 -9.20 10.39 -9.02
N GLY A 232 -8.54 9.28 -9.36
CA GLY A 232 -7.49 8.73 -8.50
C GLY A 232 -6.58 7.71 -9.14
N ALA A 233 -5.54 7.31 -8.42
CA ALA A 233 -4.58 6.28 -8.77
C ALA A 233 -4.23 6.27 -10.26
N CYS A 234 -3.25 7.07 -10.67
CA CYS A 234 -2.79 7.17 -12.05
C CYS A 234 -1.47 6.41 -12.28
N CYS A 235 -1.20 6.09 -13.55
CA CYS A 235 0.11 5.66 -14.04
C CYS A 235 0.36 6.27 -15.42
N PHE A 236 1.60 6.14 -15.91
CA PHE A 236 2.03 6.69 -17.19
C PHE A 236 2.58 5.60 -18.09
N THR A 237 2.49 5.80 -19.40
CA THR A 237 3.29 5.04 -20.36
C THR A 237 4.78 5.32 -20.15
N PRO A 238 5.69 4.40 -20.54
CA PRO A 238 7.12 4.58 -20.35
C PRO A 238 7.68 5.86 -21.02
N ASP A 239 7.04 6.33 -22.08
CA ASP A 239 7.40 7.58 -22.76
C ASP A 239 6.76 8.85 -22.15
N GLY A 240 5.94 8.68 -21.10
CA GLY A 240 5.28 9.76 -20.36
C GLY A 240 4.21 10.51 -21.13
N LYS A 241 3.75 10.00 -22.29
CA LYS A 241 2.79 10.70 -23.17
C LYS A 241 1.34 10.38 -22.91
N GLU A 242 1.05 9.25 -22.26
CA GLU A 242 -0.30 8.87 -21.86
C GLU A 242 -0.37 8.60 -20.38
N MET A 243 -1.46 9.04 -19.78
CA MET A 243 -1.85 8.76 -18.40
C MET A 243 -3.05 7.84 -18.42
N TYR A 244 -3.00 6.80 -17.60
CA TYR A 244 -4.14 5.97 -17.24
C TYR A 244 -4.51 6.30 -15.80
N LEU A 245 -5.79 6.51 -15.51
CA LEU A 245 -6.24 6.83 -14.17
C LEU A 245 -7.59 6.21 -13.86
N THR A 246 -7.86 6.03 -12.59
CA THR A 246 -9.15 5.57 -12.07
C THR A 246 -10.11 6.74 -12.00
N GLN A 247 -11.36 6.56 -12.46
CA GLN A 247 -12.44 7.52 -12.30
C GLN A 247 -13.68 6.82 -11.75
N CYS A 248 -14.26 7.34 -10.66
CA CYS A 248 -15.49 6.82 -10.07
C CYS A 248 -16.68 7.65 -10.49
N VAL A 249 -17.39 7.20 -11.52
CA VAL A 249 -18.57 7.87 -12.05
C VAL A 249 -19.75 7.75 -11.09
N THR A 250 -20.45 8.84 -10.87
CA THR A 250 -21.66 8.90 -10.02
C THR A 250 -22.92 8.77 -10.87
N ASP A 251 -23.69 7.71 -10.66
CA ASP A 251 -25.08 7.63 -11.10
C ASP A 251 -25.99 7.57 -9.87
N PRO A 252 -26.95 8.52 -9.69
CA PRO A 252 -27.86 8.51 -8.54
C PRO A 252 -28.74 7.26 -8.44
N ALA A 253 -28.90 6.50 -9.53
CA ALA A 253 -29.77 5.33 -9.62
C ALA A 253 -29.01 4.00 -9.49
N SER A 254 -27.67 4.02 -9.56
CA SER A 254 -26.83 2.80 -9.60
C SER A 254 -25.73 2.85 -8.55
N PRO A 255 -25.23 1.69 -8.06
CA PRO A 255 -24.01 1.62 -7.27
C PRO A 255 -22.85 2.26 -8.05
N ARG A 256 -22.00 2.97 -7.33
CA ARG A 256 -20.86 3.67 -7.94
C ARG A 256 -19.74 2.69 -8.21
N LEU A 257 -19.31 2.62 -9.46
CA LEU A 257 -18.23 1.76 -9.92
C LEU A 257 -17.07 2.62 -10.44
N ALA A 258 -15.86 2.13 -10.24
CA ALA A 258 -14.68 2.73 -10.84
C ALA A 258 -14.49 2.22 -12.27
N GLN A 259 -14.00 3.09 -13.14
CA GLN A 259 -13.57 2.78 -14.51
C GLN A 259 -12.17 3.34 -14.74
N ILE A 260 -11.45 2.78 -15.70
CA ILE A 260 -10.18 3.35 -16.15
C ILE A 260 -10.46 4.30 -17.32
N VAL A 261 -9.86 5.48 -17.23
CA VAL A 261 -9.87 6.47 -18.30
C VAL A 261 -8.43 6.82 -18.67
N THR A 262 -8.25 7.34 -19.87
CA THR A 262 -6.93 7.74 -20.40
C THR A 262 -6.93 9.20 -20.79
N ALA A 263 -5.75 9.83 -20.71
CA ALA A 263 -5.51 11.17 -21.22
C ALA A 263 -4.16 11.22 -21.90
N SER A 264 -4.10 11.84 -23.07
CA SER A 264 -2.84 12.08 -23.79
C SER A 264 -2.26 13.44 -23.43
N ARG A 265 -0.93 13.53 -23.45
CA ARG A 265 -0.19 14.77 -23.19
C ARG A 265 0.32 15.37 -24.49
N SER A 266 0.04 16.65 -24.70
CA SER A 266 0.69 17.46 -25.75
C SER A 266 1.55 18.52 -25.07
N ASP A 267 2.83 18.56 -25.38
CA ASP A 267 3.84 19.38 -24.70
C ASP A 267 3.81 19.15 -23.17
N THR A 268 3.28 20.13 -22.42
CA THR A 268 3.20 20.07 -20.96
C THR A 268 1.78 19.88 -20.43
N ALA A 269 0.76 19.92 -21.29
CA ALA A 269 -0.65 19.90 -20.90
C ALA A 269 -1.31 18.55 -21.15
N TRP A 270 -2.05 18.05 -20.17
CA TRP A 270 -2.90 16.88 -20.31
C TRP A 270 -4.22 17.23 -21.02
N GLY A 271 -4.63 16.37 -21.94
CA GLY A 271 -5.92 16.45 -22.61
C GLY A 271 -7.09 16.03 -21.72
N LYS A 272 -8.29 16.03 -22.30
CA LYS A 272 -9.49 15.50 -21.62
C LYS A 272 -9.43 14.00 -21.49
N VAL A 273 -9.98 13.48 -20.38
CA VAL A 273 -10.09 12.05 -20.16
C VAL A 273 -11.03 11.37 -21.17
N GLN A 274 -10.67 10.16 -21.56
CA GLN A 274 -11.45 9.28 -22.42
C GLN A 274 -11.63 7.93 -21.74
N LYS A 275 -12.85 7.38 -21.76
CA LYS A 275 -13.10 6.06 -21.20
C LYS A 275 -12.33 4.99 -21.96
N LEU A 276 -11.69 4.10 -21.23
CA LEU A 276 -11.05 2.91 -21.77
C LEU A 276 -11.98 1.70 -21.60
N GLU A 277 -12.39 1.07 -22.69
CA GLU A 277 -13.18 -0.14 -22.65
C GLU A 277 -12.25 -1.37 -22.62
N ILE A 278 -12.13 -1.98 -21.44
CA ILE A 278 -11.28 -3.16 -21.22
C ILE A 278 -12.06 -4.43 -21.54
N THR A 279 -13.31 -4.51 -21.11
CA THR A 279 -14.21 -5.63 -21.35
C THR A 279 -15.63 -5.13 -21.66
N GLN A 280 -16.53 -6.04 -22.01
CA GLN A 280 -17.96 -5.76 -22.16
C GLN A 280 -18.72 -5.76 -20.82
N ASP A 281 -18.06 -6.13 -19.73
CA ASP A 281 -18.67 -6.12 -18.40
C ASP A 281 -18.70 -4.69 -17.84
N THR A 282 -19.91 -4.21 -17.60
CA THR A 282 -20.19 -2.87 -17.07
C THR A 282 -20.62 -2.88 -15.61
N LEU A 283 -20.61 -4.06 -14.95
CA LEU A 283 -21.07 -4.24 -13.57
C LEU A 283 -19.92 -4.38 -12.58
N SER A 284 -18.72 -4.58 -13.08
CA SER A 284 -17.51 -4.70 -12.26
C SER A 284 -16.72 -3.39 -12.18
N THR A 285 -15.91 -3.28 -11.15
CA THR A 285 -14.96 -2.19 -10.93
C THR A 285 -13.68 -2.43 -11.73
N TYR A 286 -13.16 -1.39 -12.36
CA TYR A 286 -11.85 -1.36 -13.02
C TYR A 286 -11.05 -0.18 -12.46
N ALA A 287 -9.96 -0.45 -11.77
CA ALA A 287 -9.23 0.58 -11.02
C ALA A 287 -7.71 0.32 -10.98
N HIS A 288 -6.98 1.27 -10.42
CA HIS A 288 -5.55 1.19 -10.10
C HIS A 288 -4.70 0.69 -11.29
N PRO A 289 -4.70 1.41 -12.42
CA PRO A 289 -3.94 1.00 -13.60
C PRO A 289 -2.43 1.05 -13.35
N ALA A 290 -1.69 0.12 -13.96
CA ALA A 290 -0.23 0.14 -14.03
C ALA A 290 0.24 -0.39 -15.38
N ILE A 291 1.20 0.28 -16.00
CA ILE A 291 1.80 -0.14 -17.26
C ILE A 291 3.09 -0.91 -16.98
N SER A 292 3.30 -2.04 -17.66
CA SER A 292 4.56 -2.77 -17.58
C SER A 292 5.74 -1.94 -18.14
N PRO A 293 6.99 -2.18 -17.68
CA PRO A 293 8.15 -1.39 -18.11
C PRO A 293 8.40 -1.40 -19.62
N ASP A 294 7.99 -2.46 -20.32
CA ASP A 294 8.07 -2.59 -21.78
C ASP A 294 6.93 -1.87 -22.52
N GLY A 295 5.90 -1.39 -21.80
CA GLY A 295 4.72 -0.75 -22.37
C GLY A 295 3.73 -1.71 -23.03
N GLU A 296 3.94 -3.03 -22.96
CA GLU A 296 3.11 -4.01 -23.65
C GLU A 296 1.86 -4.45 -22.89
N TRP A 297 1.83 -4.24 -21.55
CA TRP A 297 0.75 -4.71 -20.70
C TRP A 297 0.18 -3.60 -19.82
N LEU A 298 -1.15 -3.52 -19.81
CA LEU A 298 -1.90 -2.79 -18.79
C LEU A 298 -2.33 -3.77 -17.69
N TYR A 299 -1.84 -3.54 -16.47
CA TYR A 299 -2.31 -4.20 -15.26
C TYR A 299 -3.37 -3.33 -14.60
N PHE A 300 -4.37 -3.95 -14.01
CA PHE A 300 -5.46 -3.24 -13.34
C PHE A 300 -6.08 -4.12 -12.27
N VAL A 301 -6.91 -3.52 -11.45
CA VAL A 301 -7.63 -4.18 -10.36
C VAL A 301 -9.09 -4.28 -10.71
N SER A 302 -9.70 -5.45 -10.48
CA SER A 302 -11.11 -5.66 -10.74
C SER A 302 -11.70 -6.77 -9.86
N ASP A 303 -12.98 -6.63 -9.52
CA ASP A 303 -13.82 -7.63 -8.87
C ASP A 303 -14.67 -8.43 -9.89
N MET A 304 -14.27 -8.42 -11.16
CA MET A 304 -15.02 -9.13 -12.21
C MET A 304 -15.03 -10.66 -12.00
N PRO A 305 -16.06 -11.33 -12.51
CA PRO A 305 -16.20 -12.77 -12.37
C PRO A 305 -14.98 -13.56 -12.88
N GLY A 306 -14.62 -14.62 -12.17
CA GLY A 306 -13.45 -15.45 -12.50
C GLY A 306 -12.19 -15.09 -11.72
N GLY A 307 -12.29 -14.13 -10.77
CA GLY A 307 -11.25 -13.83 -9.81
C GLY A 307 -11.13 -14.85 -8.68
N MET A 308 -10.19 -14.62 -7.78
CA MET A 308 -9.91 -15.48 -6.62
C MET A 308 -10.52 -14.95 -5.32
N GLY A 309 -10.77 -13.64 -5.24
CA GLY A 309 -11.19 -13.00 -4.00
C GLY A 309 -12.11 -11.81 -4.18
N GLY A 310 -11.80 -10.74 -3.48
CA GLY A 310 -12.47 -9.46 -3.64
C GLY A 310 -11.98 -8.75 -4.89
N TYR A 311 -11.00 -7.87 -4.71
CA TYR A 311 -10.30 -7.23 -5.82
C TYR A 311 -9.05 -8.02 -6.18
N ASP A 312 -8.96 -8.48 -7.41
CA ASP A 312 -7.79 -9.17 -7.96
C ASP A 312 -7.00 -8.28 -8.90
N ILE A 313 -5.72 -8.58 -9.08
CA ILE A 313 -4.90 -7.98 -10.15
C ILE A 313 -5.07 -8.81 -11.41
N TRP A 314 -5.45 -8.10 -12.48
CA TRP A 314 -5.62 -8.60 -13.85
C TRP A 314 -4.66 -7.87 -14.77
N ARG A 315 -4.49 -8.40 -15.98
CA ARG A 315 -3.75 -7.72 -17.04
C ARG A 315 -4.40 -7.92 -18.41
N VAL A 316 -4.11 -6.98 -19.29
CA VAL A 316 -4.52 -7.04 -20.70
C VAL A 316 -3.38 -6.57 -21.58
N ARG A 317 -3.15 -7.24 -22.68
CA ARG A 317 -2.09 -6.85 -23.62
C ARG A 317 -2.50 -5.63 -24.41
N ILE A 318 -1.59 -4.63 -24.49
CA ILE A 318 -1.73 -3.45 -25.33
C ILE A 318 -1.19 -3.81 -26.72
N THR A 319 -2.01 -3.65 -27.76
CA THR A 319 -1.63 -3.95 -29.14
C THR A 319 -1.95 -2.76 -30.04
N PRO A 320 -1.32 -2.63 -31.23
CA PRO A 320 -1.64 -1.55 -32.17
C PRO A 320 -3.10 -1.53 -32.62
N SER A 321 -3.81 -2.66 -32.53
CA SER A 321 -5.22 -2.80 -32.87
C SER A 321 -6.19 -2.61 -31.69
N GLY A 322 -5.69 -2.32 -30.48
CA GLY A 322 -6.46 -2.17 -29.25
C GLY A 322 -6.04 -3.15 -28.17
N LEU A 323 -6.91 -3.39 -27.20
CA LEU A 323 -6.62 -4.28 -26.06
C LEU A 323 -6.89 -5.75 -26.45
N GLY A 324 -6.03 -6.64 -25.96
CA GLY A 324 -6.13 -8.09 -26.12
C GLY A 324 -7.11 -8.76 -25.16
N GLY A 325 -6.94 -10.07 -24.95
CA GLY A 325 -7.69 -10.80 -23.93
C GLY A 325 -7.24 -10.45 -22.51
N VAL A 326 -8.19 -10.48 -21.58
CA VAL A 326 -7.93 -10.20 -20.15
C VAL A 326 -7.49 -11.47 -19.44
N GLU A 327 -6.48 -11.38 -18.60
CA GLU A 327 -5.91 -12.48 -17.83
C GLU A 327 -5.89 -12.14 -16.33
N ASN A 328 -6.41 -13.04 -15.47
CA ASN A 328 -6.19 -12.97 -14.02
C ASN A 328 -4.77 -13.45 -13.69
N LEU A 329 -4.05 -12.76 -12.82
CA LEU A 329 -2.69 -13.17 -12.47
C LEU A 329 -2.65 -14.45 -11.62
N GLY A 330 -3.75 -14.79 -10.96
CA GLY A 330 -3.86 -16.00 -10.16
C GLY A 330 -2.90 -16.05 -8.96
N SER A 331 -2.84 -17.23 -8.34
CA SER A 331 -1.87 -17.51 -7.28
C SER A 331 -0.44 -17.60 -7.86
N PRO A 332 0.60 -17.11 -7.14
CA PRO A 332 0.56 -16.68 -5.75
C PRO A 332 0.29 -15.18 -5.54
N ILE A 333 0.00 -14.40 -6.58
CA ILE A 333 -0.27 -12.96 -6.45
C ILE A 333 -1.64 -12.72 -5.82
N ASN A 334 -2.71 -13.20 -6.47
CA ASN A 334 -4.07 -13.04 -6.01
C ASN A 334 -4.43 -14.05 -4.92
N THR A 335 -5.25 -13.62 -3.97
CA THR A 335 -5.73 -14.37 -2.80
C THR A 335 -7.26 -14.24 -2.67
N PRO A 336 -7.90 -14.90 -1.70
CA PRO A 336 -9.30 -14.60 -1.37
C PRO A 336 -9.55 -13.21 -0.76
N GLY A 337 -8.49 -12.40 -0.54
CA GLY A 337 -8.57 -11.01 -0.07
C GLY A 337 -8.72 -10.01 -1.21
N ASP A 338 -8.13 -8.85 -1.03
CA ASP A 338 -8.02 -7.78 -2.04
C ASP A 338 -6.55 -7.57 -2.37
N GLU A 339 -6.22 -7.57 -3.65
CA GLU A 339 -4.93 -7.19 -4.21
C GLU A 339 -5.09 -5.92 -5.04
N MET A 340 -4.35 -4.87 -4.67
CA MET A 340 -4.58 -3.51 -5.14
C MET A 340 -3.27 -2.78 -5.45
N PHE A 341 -3.37 -1.68 -6.19
CA PHE A 341 -2.27 -0.75 -6.45
C PHE A 341 -1.00 -1.40 -7.03
N PRO A 342 -1.12 -2.17 -8.14
CA PRO A 342 0.06 -2.69 -8.81
C PRO A 342 0.96 -1.55 -9.31
N THR A 343 2.27 -1.74 -9.23
CA THR A 343 3.28 -0.85 -9.82
C THR A 343 4.54 -1.64 -10.14
N PHE A 344 5.32 -1.18 -11.11
CA PHE A 344 6.54 -1.85 -11.54
C PHE A 344 7.79 -1.05 -11.26
N ARG A 345 8.87 -1.75 -10.97
CA ARG A 345 10.20 -1.21 -11.14
C ARG A 345 10.71 -1.45 -12.58
N PRO A 346 11.71 -0.66 -13.04
CA PRO A 346 12.30 -0.86 -14.37
C PRO A 346 12.87 -2.28 -14.61
N ASN A 347 13.25 -3.00 -13.57
CA ASN A 347 13.74 -4.38 -13.64
C ASN A 347 12.62 -5.44 -13.78
N GLY A 348 11.35 -5.02 -13.81
CA GLY A 348 10.19 -5.91 -13.92
C GLY A 348 9.61 -6.43 -12.61
N ASP A 349 10.21 -6.11 -11.46
CA ASP A 349 9.62 -6.45 -10.15
C ASP A 349 8.25 -5.78 -10.01
N LEU A 350 7.22 -6.57 -9.72
CA LEU A 350 5.87 -6.09 -9.45
C LEU A 350 5.69 -5.84 -7.94
N TYR A 351 5.33 -4.62 -7.59
CA TYR A 351 4.90 -4.26 -6.25
C TYR A 351 3.38 -4.12 -6.23
N PHE A 352 2.75 -4.60 -5.20
CA PHE A 352 1.30 -4.49 -5.02
C PHE A 352 0.95 -4.48 -3.53
N SER A 353 -0.29 -4.14 -3.21
CA SER A 353 -0.76 -4.15 -1.83
C SER A 353 -1.86 -5.18 -1.66
N SER A 354 -1.82 -5.92 -0.57
CA SER A 354 -2.81 -6.96 -0.28
C SER A 354 -3.19 -6.98 1.20
N ASN A 355 -4.43 -7.37 1.44
CA ASN A 355 -4.94 -7.68 2.77
C ASN A 355 -5.28 -9.18 2.95
N GLY A 356 -4.97 -10.00 1.95
CA GLY A 356 -5.21 -11.45 1.95
C GLY A 356 -3.99 -12.30 2.23
N HIS A 357 -2.78 -11.78 2.01
CA HIS A 357 -1.51 -12.43 2.37
C HIS A 357 -1.21 -12.31 3.88
N ILE A 358 -0.19 -13.05 4.33
CA ILE A 358 0.33 -12.92 5.71
C ILE A 358 1.06 -11.58 5.81
N GLY A 359 0.54 -10.65 6.62
CA GLY A 359 1.01 -9.27 6.70
C GLY A 359 1.01 -8.70 8.12
N MET A 360 1.08 -7.39 8.22
CA MET A 360 1.13 -6.67 9.49
C MET A 360 -0.21 -6.07 9.90
N GLY A 361 -1.11 -5.81 8.93
CA GLY A 361 -2.30 -5.06 9.29
C GLY A 361 -3.41 -5.03 8.27
N GLY A 362 -3.61 -3.86 7.67
CA GLY A 362 -4.59 -3.62 6.61
C GLY A 362 -4.07 -4.08 5.26
N LEU A 363 -3.95 -3.15 4.32
CA LEU A 363 -3.19 -3.39 3.10
C LEU A 363 -1.69 -3.32 3.43
N ASP A 364 -0.98 -4.38 3.13
CA ASP A 364 0.48 -4.43 3.20
C ASP A 364 1.06 -4.47 1.79
N ILE A 365 2.22 -3.85 1.58
CA ILE A 365 2.96 -3.87 0.33
C ILE A 365 3.72 -5.19 0.21
N TYR A 366 3.64 -5.82 -0.96
CA TYR A 366 4.37 -7.05 -1.32
C TYR A 366 5.17 -6.83 -2.59
N ILE A 367 6.18 -7.66 -2.75
CA ILE A 367 7.06 -7.69 -3.93
C ILE A 367 6.90 -9.05 -4.59
N ALA A 368 6.48 -9.07 -5.85
CA ALA A 368 6.45 -10.27 -6.67
C ALA A 368 7.62 -10.25 -7.65
N ARG A 369 8.51 -11.22 -7.50
CA ARG A 369 9.65 -11.45 -8.39
C ARG A 369 9.50 -12.76 -9.11
N ILE A 370 9.86 -12.80 -10.39
CA ILE A 370 9.91 -14.05 -11.14
C ILE A 370 11.18 -14.80 -10.73
N ASP A 371 11.01 -16.00 -10.21
CA ASP A 371 12.12 -16.92 -9.97
C ASP A 371 12.65 -17.42 -11.31
N GLU A 372 13.92 -17.17 -11.60
CA GLU A 372 14.55 -17.50 -12.89
C GLU A 372 14.52 -19.00 -13.23
N LYS A 373 14.50 -19.87 -12.22
CA LYS A 373 14.53 -21.33 -12.40
C LYS A 373 13.13 -21.90 -12.65
N THR A 374 12.14 -21.43 -11.89
CA THR A 374 10.79 -21.98 -11.93
C THR A 374 9.85 -21.18 -12.84
N GLN A 375 10.24 -19.95 -13.22
CA GLN A 375 9.41 -18.99 -13.97
C GLN A 375 8.09 -18.66 -13.26
N GLN A 376 8.05 -18.84 -11.94
CA GLN A 376 6.90 -18.52 -11.10
C GLN A 376 7.18 -17.30 -10.22
N TYR A 377 6.13 -16.61 -9.86
CA TYR A 377 6.25 -15.50 -8.92
C TYR A 377 6.56 -16.00 -7.51
N LYS A 378 7.57 -15.39 -6.89
CA LYS A 378 7.85 -15.49 -5.46
C LYS A 378 7.43 -14.19 -4.79
N ILE A 379 6.60 -14.31 -3.75
CA ILE A 379 6.08 -13.15 -3.00
C ILE A 379 6.96 -12.91 -1.76
N GLU A 380 7.36 -11.66 -1.57
CA GLU A 380 8.15 -11.20 -0.44
C GLU A 380 7.41 -10.09 0.31
N HIS A 381 7.42 -10.15 1.64
CA HIS A 381 6.92 -9.09 2.51
C HIS A 381 8.11 -8.27 3.04
N PRO A 382 8.24 -6.98 2.69
CA PRO A 382 9.43 -6.17 3.00
C PRO A 382 9.57 -5.77 4.48
N GLY A 383 8.56 -6.02 5.29
CA GLY A 383 8.60 -5.77 6.73
C GLY A 383 8.36 -4.32 7.14
N TYR A 384 8.50 -4.09 8.47
CA TYR A 384 8.43 -2.76 9.09
C TYR A 384 9.76 -2.00 8.89
N PRO A 385 9.79 -0.68 8.65
CA PRO A 385 8.67 0.24 8.69
C PRO A 385 8.00 0.53 7.33
N LEU A 386 8.35 -0.17 6.23
CA LEU A 386 7.61 0.04 4.98
C LEU A 386 6.15 -0.33 5.18
N ASN A 387 5.88 -1.52 5.68
CA ASN A 387 4.55 -1.93 6.13
C ASN A 387 4.36 -1.61 7.62
N SER A 388 3.12 -1.33 8.00
CA SER A 388 2.67 -1.04 9.35
C SER A 388 1.39 -1.81 9.68
N GLU A 389 0.78 -1.55 10.83
CA GLU A 389 -0.56 -2.07 11.15
C GLU A 389 -1.68 -1.49 10.28
N ALA A 390 -1.46 -0.31 9.71
CA ALA A 390 -2.45 0.43 8.92
C ALA A 390 -2.53 -0.05 7.45
N ASP A 391 -3.12 0.72 6.55
CA ASP A 391 -2.99 0.48 5.12
C ASP A 391 -1.71 1.13 4.60
N ASP A 392 -0.94 0.37 3.84
CA ASP A 392 0.28 0.79 3.15
C ASP A 392 0.17 0.38 1.67
N PHE A 393 0.22 1.35 0.74
CA PHE A 393 -0.11 1.10 -0.65
C PHE A 393 0.43 2.14 -1.62
N GLY A 394 0.32 1.83 -2.93
CA GLY A 394 0.56 2.78 -4.00
C GLY A 394 2.00 3.29 -4.04
N MET A 395 2.97 2.39 -4.19
CA MET A 395 4.38 2.77 -4.31
C MET A 395 4.70 3.37 -5.68
N THR A 396 5.63 4.31 -5.69
CA THR A 396 6.31 4.80 -6.89
C THR A 396 7.80 4.96 -6.61
N PHE A 397 8.64 4.80 -7.63
CA PHE A 397 10.08 4.73 -7.48
C PHE A 397 10.78 5.83 -8.28
N GLU A 398 11.87 6.37 -7.77
CA GLU A 398 12.80 7.18 -8.55
C GLU A 398 13.64 6.25 -9.45
N GLY A 399 13.01 5.71 -10.51
CA GLY A 399 13.61 4.79 -11.47
C GLY A 399 14.26 3.56 -10.84
N PRO A 400 15.55 3.29 -11.09
CA PRO A 400 16.25 2.15 -10.55
C PRO A 400 16.64 2.32 -9.07
N HIS A 401 16.48 3.50 -8.49
CA HIS A 401 16.89 3.75 -7.10
C HIS A 401 15.95 3.09 -6.10
N ASN A 402 16.49 2.66 -4.96
CA ASN A 402 15.74 2.04 -3.88
C ASN A 402 15.05 3.09 -2.99
N ARG A 403 14.47 4.11 -3.59
CA ARG A 403 13.75 5.19 -2.91
C ARG A 403 12.59 5.69 -3.76
N GLY A 404 11.64 6.34 -3.12
CA GLY A 404 10.44 6.87 -3.77
C GLY A 404 9.38 7.25 -2.74
N PHE A 405 8.12 7.07 -3.11
CA PHE A 405 6.97 7.45 -2.29
C PHE A 405 5.93 6.34 -2.25
N PHE A 406 5.10 6.36 -1.22
CA PHE A 406 3.95 5.48 -1.07
C PHE A 406 2.89 6.15 -0.18
N SER A 407 1.73 5.53 -0.07
CA SER A 407 0.61 6.00 0.73
C SER A 407 0.44 5.18 1.99
N SER A 408 0.07 5.85 3.09
CA SER A 408 -0.29 5.17 4.33
C SER A 408 -1.22 6.02 5.20
N ASN A 409 -2.15 5.37 5.90
CA ASN A 409 -2.98 6.01 6.92
C ASN A 409 -2.49 5.75 8.35
N ARG A 410 -1.25 5.28 8.49
CA ARG A 410 -0.60 5.09 9.79
C ARG A 410 -0.64 6.36 10.63
N LYS A 411 -0.98 6.20 11.90
CA LYS A 411 -1.02 7.30 12.89
C LYS A 411 -2.03 8.43 12.57
N ASP A 412 -2.91 8.27 11.58
CA ASP A 412 -4.04 9.20 11.41
C ASP A 412 -5.28 8.63 12.11
N GLY A 413 -5.70 9.27 13.19
CA GLY A 413 -6.86 8.84 13.98
C GLY A 413 -8.20 8.97 13.25
N ARG A 414 -8.24 9.65 12.10
CA ARG A 414 -9.43 9.81 11.24
C ARG A 414 -9.46 8.77 10.13
N GLY A 415 -8.32 8.09 9.86
CA GLY A 415 -8.16 7.12 8.80
C GLY A 415 -7.83 7.75 7.44
N TYR A 416 -7.36 8.99 7.40
CA TYR A 416 -6.92 9.62 6.15
C TYR A 416 -5.54 9.14 5.73
N ASP A 417 -5.41 8.90 4.43
CA ASP A 417 -4.16 8.50 3.81
C ASP A 417 -3.25 9.71 3.61
N HIS A 418 -1.95 9.50 3.74
CA HIS A 418 -0.93 10.51 3.51
C HIS A 418 0.24 9.92 2.73
N ILE A 419 0.98 10.77 2.03
CA ILE A 419 2.15 10.37 1.26
C ILE A 419 3.37 10.34 2.18
N TYR A 420 4.11 9.23 2.10
CA TYR A 420 5.37 8.99 2.77
C TYR A 420 6.48 8.79 1.74
N SER A 421 7.67 9.27 2.01
CA SER A 421 8.86 8.85 1.30
C SER A 421 9.42 7.58 1.93
N PHE A 422 10.05 6.75 1.11
CA PHE A 422 10.87 5.64 1.58
C PHE A 422 12.26 5.71 0.96
N ASN A 423 13.23 5.19 1.69
CA ASN A 423 14.58 4.91 1.22
C ASN A 423 14.99 3.55 1.78
N ASN A 424 15.45 2.65 0.92
CA ASN A 424 16.02 1.36 1.31
C ASN A 424 17.51 1.35 0.92
N PRO A 425 18.41 1.81 1.80
CA PRO A 425 19.83 1.93 1.47
C PRO A 425 20.41 0.60 1.04
N GLU A 426 21.22 0.62 -0.02
CA GLU A 426 21.99 -0.56 -0.40
C GLU A 426 23.05 -0.84 0.68
N ILE A 427 23.19 -2.12 1.01
CA ILE A 427 24.32 -2.56 1.82
C ILE A 427 25.51 -2.69 0.89
N VAL A 428 26.49 -1.83 1.11
CA VAL A 428 27.77 -1.88 0.41
C VAL A 428 28.82 -2.43 1.35
N THR A 429 29.38 -3.58 0.99
CA THR A 429 30.55 -4.12 1.69
C THR A 429 31.78 -3.79 0.86
N THR A 430 32.73 -3.12 1.46
CA THR A 430 33.95 -2.65 0.80
C THR A 430 35.17 -3.25 1.45
N MET A 431 36.10 -3.74 0.64
CA MET A 431 37.45 -4.07 1.04
C MET A 431 38.37 -2.91 0.65
N LYS A 432 39.10 -2.39 1.61
CA LYS A 432 40.10 -1.36 1.42
C LYS A 432 41.43 -1.80 1.99
N GLY A 433 42.53 -1.56 1.30
CA GLY A 433 43.82 -1.95 1.81
C GLY A 433 44.94 -1.07 1.30
N TRP A 434 46.11 -1.23 1.92
CA TRP A 434 47.36 -0.55 1.55
C TRP A 434 48.46 -1.57 1.40
N VAL A 435 49.21 -1.44 0.30
CA VAL A 435 50.43 -2.20 0.02
C VAL A 435 51.62 -1.26 0.16
N TYR A 436 52.53 -1.64 1.04
CA TYR A 436 53.71 -0.84 1.36
C TYR A 436 54.91 -1.72 1.68
N GLU A 437 56.10 -1.16 1.60
CA GLU A 437 57.33 -1.81 2.03
C GLU A 437 57.33 -1.95 3.56
N LYS A 438 57.87 -3.04 4.10
CA LYS A 438 57.90 -3.31 5.53
C LYS A 438 58.49 -2.14 6.38
N ASP A 439 59.37 -1.34 5.75
CA ASP A 439 59.91 -0.15 6.35
C ASP A 439 59.01 1.13 6.25
N GLY A 440 57.80 0.96 5.64
CA GLY A 440 56.75 1.98 5.59
C GLY A 440 56.68 2.81 4.33
N TYR A 441 57.49 2.49 3.30
CA TYR A 441 57.40 3.17 1.98
C TYR A 441 56.28 2.62 1.12
N GLU A 442 55.60 3.52 0.42
CA GLU A 442 54.52 3.17 -0.51
C GLU A 442 55.04 2.43 -1.72
N LEU A 443 54.28 1.45 -2.22
CA LEU A 443 54.64 0.61 -3.37
C LEU A 443 53.60 0.80 -4.51
N PRO A 444 53.65 1.90 -5.26
CA PRO A 444 52.69 2.19 -6.33
C PRO A 444 52.71 1.20 -7.51
N ALA A 445 53.78 0.42 -7.66
CA ALA A 445 53.90 -0.64 -8.68
C ALA A 445 53.32 -2.00 -8.22
N ALA A 446 52.78 -2.07 -7.01
CA ALA A 446 52.19 -3.28 -6.48
C ALA A 446 50.86 -3.63 -7.16
N GLN A 447 50.53 -4.91 -7.12
CA GLN A 447 49.26 -5.47 -7.63
C GLN A 447 48.63 -6.29 -6.52
N VAL A 448 47.28 -6.22 -6.48
CA VAL A 448 46.47 -7.01 -5.56
C VAL A 448 45.62 -7.99 -6.34
N MET A 449 45.68 -9.26 -5.96
CA MET A 449 44.83 -10.32 -6.48
C MET A 449 43.83 -10.72 -5.40
N VAL A 450 42.56 -10.74 -5.75
CA VAL A 450 41.45 -11.12 -4.85
C VAL A 450 40.72 -12.32 -5.46
N VAL A 451 40.56 -13.36 -4.67
CA VAL A 451 39.88 -14.60 -5.03
C VAL A 451 38.80 -14.88 -3.98
N GLY A 452 37.56 -15.06 -4.40
CA GLY A 452 36.42 -15.41 -3.55
C GLY A 452 36.00 -16.87 -3.76
N ASN A 453 35.45 -17.51 -2.72
CA ASN A 453 34.86 -18.85 -2.82
C ASN A 453 33.54 -18.88 -3.64
N ASP A 454 33.01 -17.73 -4.02
CA ASP A 454 31.90 -17.54 -4.95
C ASP A 454 32.35 -17.53 -6.44
N GLY A 455 33.64 -17.73 -6.71
CA GLY A 455 34.22 -17.63 -8.04
C GLY A 455 34.72 -16.24 -8.41
N THR A 456 34.66 -15.28 -7.51
CA THR A 456 35.22 -13.95 -7.72
C THR A 456 36.71 -14.05 -7.96
N TYR A 457 37.22 -13.48 -9.07
CA TYR A 457 38.63 -13.29 -9.36
C TYR A 457 38.84 -11.84 -9.85
N ARG A 458 39.66 -11.08 -9.14
CA ARG A 458 40.05 -9.71 -9.51
C ARG A 458 41.56 -9.52 -9.36
N LYS A 459 42.13 -8.82 -10.32
CA LYS A 459 43.52 -8.34 -10.25
C LYS A 459 43.51 -6.85 -10.50
N LEU A 460 43.95 -6.06 -9.52
CA LEU A 460 43.91 -4.62 -9.57
C LEU A 460 45.28 -4.02 -9.24
N PRO A 461 45.66 -2.92 -9.91
CA PRO A 461 46.78 -2.09 -9.48
C PRO A 461 46.40 -1.31 -8.22
N VAL A 462 47.38 -0.98 -7.42
CA VAL A 462 47.19 -0.02 -6.33
C VAL A 462 47.30 1.43 -6.84
N LYS A 463 46.78 2.36 -6.09
CA LYS A 463 46.94 3.80 -6.36
C LYS A 463 48.37 4.26 -6.02
N SER A 464 48.68 5.52 -6.32
CA SER A 464 49.99 6.14 -6.03
C SER A 464 50.40 6.09 -4.55
N ASP A 465 49.42 6.08 -3.66
CA ASP A 465 49.58 5.99 -2.20
C ASP A 465 49.60 4.51 -1.70
N GLY A 466 49.71 3.55 -2.59
CA GLY A 466 49.67 2.14 -2.27
C GLY A 466 48.27 1.59 -1.92
N SER A 467 47.22 2.42 -1.95
CA SER A 467 45.88 2.00 -1.57
C SER A 467 45.13 1.29 -2.71
N PHE A 468 44.19 0.45 -2.34
CA PHE A 468 43.19 -0.13 -3.23
C PHE A 468 41.82 -0.19 -2.54
N THR A 469 40.77 -0.27 -3.35
CA THR A 469 39.39 -0.41 -2.87
C THR A 469 38.64 -1.33 -3.81
N LEU A 470 37.87 -2.27 -3.29
CA LEU A 470 37.04 -3.22 -4.04
C LEU A 470 35.70 -3.40 -3.34
N LEU A 471 34.62 -3.38 -4.13
CA LEU A 471 33.32 -3.85 -3.65
C LEU A 471 33.34 -5.38 -3.55
N ILE A 472 32.89 -5.91 -2.43
CA ILE A 472 32.87 -7.34 -2.13
C ILE A 472 31.47 -7.79 -1.71
N HIS A 473 31.19 -9.08 -1.89
CA HIS A 473 29.89 -9.65 -1.55
C HIS A 473 29.87 -10.16 -0.10
N PRO A 474 28.76 -10.02 0.61
CA PRO A 474 28.56 -10.66 1.91
C PRO A 474 28.53 -12.19 1.77
N GLU A 475 28.82 -12.89 2.86
CA GLU A 475 28.83 -14.37 2.94
C GLU A 475 29.86 -15.05 2.01
N VAL A 476 30.87 -14.30 1.58
CA VAL A 476 32.00 -14.82 0.75
C VAL A 476 33.29 -14.75 1.53
N ASP A 477 34.06 -15.81 1.48
CA ASP A 477 35.42 -15.85 2.02
C ASP A 477 36.41 -15.47 0.91
N TYR A 478 37.24 -14.46 1.16
CA TYR A 478 38.20 -13.91 0.22
C TYR A 478 39.64 -14.25 0.64
N LEU A 479 40.45 -14.66 -0.34
CA LEU A 479 41.89 -14.66 -0.24
C LEU A 479 42.44 -13.46 -1.02
N VAL A 480 43.19 -12.61 -0.34
CA VAL A 480 43.78 -11.40 -0.92
C VAL A 480 45.27 -11.51 -0.89
N MET A 481 45.92 -11.36 -2.04
CA MET A 481 47.38 -11.44 -2.17
C MET A 481 47.91 -10.14 -2.79
N ALA A 482 48.80 -9.48 -2.09
CA ALA A 482 49.57 -8.37 -2.63
C ALA A 482 50.95 -8.84 -3.13
N SER A 483 51.40 -8.28 -4.25
CA SER A 483 52.67 -8.60 -4.88
C SER A 483 53.31 -7.35 -5.50
N CYS A 484 54.62 -7.24 -5.42
CA CYS A 484 55.42 -6.24 -6.11
C CYS A 484 56.74 -6.85 -6.53
N LYS A 485 57.25 -6.44 -7.70
CA LYS A 485 58.52 -6.97 -8.23
C LYS A 485 59.67 -6.64 -7.27
N GLY A 486 60.40 -7.65 -6.83
CA GLY A 486 61.54 -7.52 -5.89
C GLY A 486 61.16 -7.76 -4.44
N PHE A 487 59.90 -8.02 -4.12
CA PHE A 487 59.40 -8.27 -2.78
C PHE A 487 58.74 -9.64 -2.65
N LEU A 488 58.70 -10.17 -1.45
CA LEU A 488 57.95 -11.39 -1.14
C LEU A 488 56.43 -11.04 -1.11
N ASN A 489 55.62 -11.93 -1.66
CA ASN A 489 54.16 -11.74 -1.67
C ASN A 489 53.61 -11.87 -0.24
N HIS A 490 52.61 -11.03 0.08
CA HIS A 490 51.86 -11.10 1.32
C HIS A 490 50.40 -11.48 1.05
N LYS A 491 49.85 -12.40 1.83
CA LYS A 491 48.46 -12.83 1.72
C LYS A 491 47.68 -12.64 3.01
N GLU A 492 46.42 -12.26 2.87
CA GLU A 492 45.44 -12.13 3.96
C GLU A 492 44.16 -12.90 3.59
N GLU A 493 43.54 -13.52 4.58
CA GLU A 493 42.23 -14.15 4.46
C GLU A 493 41.17 -13.29 5.12
N LEU A 494 40.10 -13.02 4.43
CA LEU A 494 38.98 -12.18 4.91
C LEU A 494 37.67 -12.95 4.82
N ARG A 495 37.05 -13.19 5.96
CA ARG A 495 35.71 -13.79 6.04
C ARG A 495 34.68 -12.71 6.21
N ILE A 496 33.67 -12.75 5.36
CA ILE A 496 32.57 -11.78 5.37
C ILE A 496 31.30 -12.46 5.89
N ASP A 497 30.82 -12.03 7.03
CA ASP A 497 29.53 -12.46 7.57
C ASP A 497 28.37 -11.85 6.77
N SER A 498 27.14 -12.34 7.02
CA SER A 498 25.95 -11.75 6.46
C SER A 498 25.85 -10.26 6.85
N ALA A 499 25.80 -9.38 5.86
CA ALA A 499 25.81 -7.94 6.11
C ALA A 499 24.41 -7.44 6.46
N LYS A 500 24.25 -6.85 7.64
CA LYS A 500 23.04 -6.09 8.06
C LYS A 500 23.16 -4.60 7.81
N GLU A 501 24.36 -4.10 7.62
CA GLU A 501 24.72 -2.70 7.39
C GLU A 501 25.96 -2.61 6.50
N SER A 502 26.17 -1.45 5.86
CA SER A 502 27.38 -1.21 5.06
C SER A 502 28.61 -1.28 5.96
N LYS A 503 29.63 -2.00 5.51
CA LYS A 503 30.85 -2.20 6.29
C LYS A 503 32.08 -2.08 5.42
N GLU A 504 33.11 -1.44 5.96
CA GLU A 504 34.44 -1.38 5.37
C GLU A 504 35.39 -2.32 6.12
N TYR A 505 36.05 -3.19 5.39
CA TYR A 505 37.10 -4.09 5.89
C TYR A 505 38.44 -3.51 5.45
N VAL A 506 39.31 -3.29 6.42
CA VAL A 506 40.62 -2.66 6.19
C VAL A 506 41.72 -3.71 6.33
N LEU A 507 42.55 -3.83 5.29
CA LEU A 507 43.65 -4.77 5.21
C LEU A 507 45.01 -4.04 5.04
N GLN A 508 46.07 -4.64 5.56
CA GLN A 508 47.44 -4.10 5.49
C GLN A 508 48.38 -5.14 4.89
N PHE A 509 49.13 -4.74 3.89
CA PHE A 509 50.06 -5.63 3.16
C PHE A 509 51.50 -5.12 3.22
N PRO A 510 52.22 -5.35 4.33
CA PRO A 510 53.66 -5.04 4.40
C PRO A 510 54.46 -6.08 3.60
N LEU A 511 55.06 -5.68 2.49
CA LEU A 511 55.94 -6.56 1.69
C LEU A 511 57.37 -6.47 2.16
N ALA A 512 58.10 -7.63 2.21
CA ALA A 512 59.48 -7.78 2.69
C ALA A 512 60.44 -8.09 1.55
#